data_22da74f74bb0f390505b20363f2e53ee
#
_entry.id   22da74f74bb0f390505b20363f2e53ee
#
_cell.length_a   1.000
_cell.length_b   1.000
_cell.length_c   1.000
_cell.angle_alpha   90.00
_cell.angle_beta   90.00
_cell.angle_gamma   90.00
#
_symmetry.space_group_name_H-M   'P 1'
#
loop_
_entity.id
_entity.type
_entity.pdbx_description
1 polymer ?
#
loop_
_entity_poly.entity_id
_entity_poly.type
_entity_poly.pdbx_seq_one_letter_code
_entity_poly.pdbx_strand_id
1 'polypeptide(L)'
;MDFTGTPSTNVQEVVQDFNQELQNLKAEIKKLVQGSPDSDLMPRARAKANDYGLGAEIRDADLRTFILEARGARIGIAQPRLQGEMIDTTPVRWVWEGVMMAGSLNLLIAPPKIGKSALMIGMIAAWARGDASYLGQALHGDCPNVYIVGTDQPESDWFTLLQREGLIGAGKTLADPIKMLWSAGSPLHLSAEGIDHLRMVSDADPGSLFLIDSYHACISPLDIDEASSALDRPARALMEALGPSKATVALIHHANKSVSGGNATSASRGSNALPAAASLTILMNWLKQPTEGQTQNDYRVILKTQGRARGCSLVTELQDAGWMLHGEGDDALRAEAFADAEAELAGRQADVFDFIADRWEAMQMPVAINEVASHFSMDRNKANRAVRQLERKGLLRQAGTTDPTNGRPSLLFAPLSPPSKGVVQTQQTEQTPHARIEKRGLSPFSPLSHMLGGGSASATNPLCHTPSVEPNASVELLQPDGSWANGWKLHMDTTSHAVTVWRLDQGGRLIKRSGLRWDIDVRLP
;
A
#
# COMPACT_ATOMS: atom_id res chain seq x y z
N MET A 1 -54.08 18.64 -61.96
CA MET A 1 -53.78 19.35 -60.71
C MET A 1 -52.34 19.06 -60.44
N ASP A 2 -51.46 19.93 -60.87
CA ASP A 2 -50.01 19.79 -60.66
C ASP A 2 -49.65 20.21 -59.23
N PHE A 3 -49.14 19.29 -58.48
CA PHE A 3 -48.49 19.55 -57.19
C PHE A 3 -46.94 19.56 -57.38
N THR A 4 -46.47 20.58 -58.06
CA THR A 4 -45.03 20.93 -58.03
C THR A 4 -44.84 22.12 -57.10
N GLY A 5 -45.04 21.91 -55.82
CA GLY A 5 -44.64 22.83 -54.76
C GLY A 5 -43.20 22.51 -54.35
N THR A 6 -42.26 23.28 -54.80
CA THR A 6 -40.91 23.40 -54.26
C THR A 6 -41.02 23.64 -52.75
N PRO A 7 -40.38 22.83 -51.87
CA PRO A 7 -40.36 23.16 -50.44
C PRO A 7 -39.62 24.49 -50.28
N SER A 8 -40.35 25.43 -49.74
CA SER A 8 -40.04 26.84 -49.64
C SER A 8 -38.70 27.07 -48.94
N THR A 9 -38.05 28.16 -49.39
CA THR A 9 -36.93 28.90 -48.79
C THR A 9 -36.91 28.94 -47.27
N ASN A 10 -38.05 28.73 -46.63
CA ASN A 10 -38.25 28.79 -45.17
C ASN A 10 -37.64 27.62 -44.36
N VAL A 11 -37.53 26.42 -44.92
CA VAL A 11 -36.95 25.25 -44.16
C VAL A 11 -35.43 25.34 -44.12
N GLN A 12 -34.79 25.84 -45.18
CA GLN A 12 -33.35 26.01 -45.20
C GLN A 12 -32.89 27.16 -44.27
N GLU A 13 -33.66 28.25 -44.19
CA GLU A 13 -33.40 29.34 -43.25
C GLU A 13 -33.54 28.85 -41.78
N VAL A 14 -34.59 28.14 -41.45
CA VAL A 14 -34.79 27.59 -40.09
C VAL A 14 -33.69 26.62 -39.70
N VAL A 15 -33.21 25.78 -40.62
CA VAL A 15 -32.09 24.87 -40.35
C VAL A 15 -30.76 25.64 -40.20
N GLN A 16 -30.56 26.72 -40.96
CA GLN A 16 -29.37 27.56 -40.79
C GLN A 16 -29.38 28.29 -39.45
N ASP A 17 -30.51 28.88 -39.07
CA ASP A 17 -30.66 29.55 -37.77
C ASP A 17 -30.42 28.59 -36.60
N PHE A 18 -31.04 27.41 -36.64
CA PHE A 18 -30.79 26.37 -35.60
C PHE A 18 -29.31 26.00 -35.50
N ASN A 19 -28.64 25.77 -36.62
CA ASN A 19 -27.22 25.41 -36.60
C ASN A 19 -26.34 26.57 -36.09
N GLN A 20 -26.70 27.82 -36.40
CA GLN A 20 -25.97 28.98 -35.87
C GLN A 20 -26.13 29.11 -34.38
N GLU A 21 -27.36 28.99 -33.86
CA GLU A 21 -27.62 29.06 -32.42
C GLU A 21 -26.98 27.89 -31.65
N LEU A 22 -26.94 26.69 -32.26
CA LEU A 22 -26.23 25.55 -31.70
C LEU A 22 -24.71 25.81 -31.60
N GLN A 23 -24.10 26.43 -32.58
CA GLN A 23 -22.68 26.81 -32.54
C GLN A 23 -22.43 27.89 -31.47
N ASN A 24 -23.33 28.87 -31.36
CA ASN A 24 -23.27 29.91 -30.33
C ASN A 24 -23.36 29.27 -28.92
N LEU A 25 -24.30 28.34 -28.71
CA LEU A 25 -24.45 27.60 -27.48
C LEU A 25 -23.18 26.81 -27.12
N LYS A 26 -22.58 26.08 -28.07
CA LYS A 26 -21.32 25.37 -27.87
C LYS A 26 -20.17 26.30 -27.49
N ALA A 27 -20.09 27.48 -28.12
CA ALA A 27 -19.08 28.47 -27.78
C ALA A 27 -19.26 29.03 -26.36
N GLU A 28 -20.49 29.28 -25.92
CA GLU A 28 -20.80 29.71 -24.55
C GLU A 28 -20.52 28.61 -23.53
N ILE A 29 -20.88 27.35 -23.81
CA ILE A 29 -20.53 26.22 -22.96
C ILE A 29 -19.00 26.12 -22.81
N LYS A 30 -18.24 26.35 -23.88
CA LYS A 30 -16.77 26.39 -23.81
C LYS A 30 -16.25 27.48 -22.86
N LYS A 31 -16.86 28.66 -22.85
CA LYS A 31 -16.53 29.75 -21.93
C LYS A 31 -16.92 29.39 -20.49
N LEU A 32 -18.11 28.79 -20.30
CA LEU A 32 -18.54 28.31 -18.97
C LEU A 32 -17.58 27.29 -18.37
N VAL A 33 -17.11 26.35 -19.17
CA VAL A 33 -16.13 25.33 -18.72
C VAL A 33 -14.80 25.96 -18.32
N GLN A 34 -14.42 27.10 -18.88
CA GLN A 34 -13.19 27.83 -18.53
C GLN A 34 -13.32 28.66 -17.25
N GLY A 35 -14.52 29.10 -16.88
CA GLY A 35 -14.73 30.08 -15.81
C GLY A 35 -15.70 29.67 -14.69
N SER A 36 -16.19 28.43 -14.67
CA SER A 36 -17.22 28.01 -13.70
C SER A 36 -16.84 26.72 -13.00
N PRO A 37 -17.17 26.59 -11.69
CA PRO A 37 -17.08 25.31 -10.96
C PRO A 37 -17.90 24.22 -11.63
N ASP A 38 -17.45 22.97 -11.52
CA ASP A 38 -18.09 21.80 -12.14
C ASP A 38 -19.53 21.56 -11.68
N SER A 39 -19.84 21.87 -10.43
CA SER A 39 -21.20 21.74 -9.85
C SER A 39 -22.26 22.57 -10.56
N ASP A 40 -21.85 23.71 -11.11
CA ASP A 40 -22.77 24.69 -11.70
C ASP A 40 -22.87 24.59 -13.23
N LEU A 41 -22.03 23.78 -13.85
CA LEU A 41 -21.94 23.73 -15.32
C LEU A 41 -23.23 23.25 -15.98
N MET A 42 -23.87 22.21 -15.49
CA MET A 42 -25.12 21.70 -16.09
C MET A 42 -26.28 22.69 -15.97
N PRO A 43 -26.59 23.25 -14.78
CA PRO A 43 -27.62 24.27 -14.64
C PRO A 43 -27.37 25.48 -15.54
N ARG A 44 -26.13 25.97 -15.61
CA ARG A 44 -25.76 27.12 -16.45
C ARG A 44 -25.83 26.80 -17.94
N ALA A 45 -25.37 25.61 -18.34
CA ALA A 45 -25.51 25.17 -19.74
C ALA A 45 -26.99 25.04 -20.15
N ARG A 46 -27.84 24.53 -19.24
CA ARG A 46 -29.29 24.45 -19.47
C ARG A 46 -29.90 25.85 -19.58
N ALA A 47 -29.53 26.78 -18.70
CA ALA A 47 -29.97 28.17 -18.80
C ALA A 47 -29.58 28.81 -20.16
N LYS A 48 -28.32 28.59 -20.61
CA LYS A 48 -27.86 29.06 -21.92
C LYS A 48 -28.61 28.44 -23.08
N ALA A 49 -28.91 27.13 -23.04
CA ALA A 49 -29.73 26.50 -24.06
C ALA A 49 -31.14 27.15 -24.16
N ASN A 50 -31.72 27.52 -23.03
CA ASN A 50 -32.99 28.26 -23.01
C ASN A 50 -32.84 29.69 -23.55
N ASP A 51 -31.75 30.41 -23.21
CA ASP A 51 -31.47 31.76 -23.69
C ASP A 51 -31.36 31.80 -25.25
N TYR A 52 -30.81 30.74 -25.84
CA TYR A 52 -30.71 30.56 -27.31
C TYR A 52 -31.96 29.95 -27.97
N GLY A 53 -33.04 29.73 -27.20
CA GLY A 53 -34.28 29.14 -27.72
C GLY A 53 -34.19 27.65 -28.04
N LEU A 54 -33.10 26.98 -27.62
CA LEU A 54 -32.83 25.55 -27.90
C LEU A 54 -33.22 24.62 -26.74
N GLY A 55 -33.90 25.15 -25.73
CA GLY A 55 -34.19 24.40 -24.50
C GLY A 55 -35.06 23.16 -24.67
N ALA A 56 -35.98 23.16 -25.67
CA ALA A 56 -36.82 22.02 -25.97
C ALA A 56 -36.14 21.00 -26.90
N GLU A 57 -35.23 21.44 -27.76
CA GLU A 57 -34.57 20.62 -28.77
C GLU A 57 -33.31 19.91 -28.22
N ILE A 58 -32.60 20.54 -27.29
CA ILE A 58 -31.35 20.02 -26.73
C ILE A 58 -31.60 19.31 -25.39
N ARG A 59 -31.34 18.03 -25.36
CA ARG A 59 -31.49 17.21 -24.14
C ARG A 59 -30.28 17.39 -23.19
N ASP A 60 -30.45 17.04 -21.93
CA ASP A 60 -29.35 17.06 -20.95
C ASP A 60 -28.17 16.16 -21.33
N ALA A 61 -28.44 15.08 -22.07
CA ALA A 61 -27.38 14.21 -22.60
C ALA A 61 -26.51 14.94 -23.63
N ASP A 62 -27.13 15.77 -24.47
CA ASP A 62 -26.43 16.55 -25.49
C ASP A 62 -25.59 17.67 -24.84
N LEU A 63 -26.14 18.34 -23.81
CA LEU A 63 -25.38 19.33 -23.02
C LEU A 63 -24.19 18.71 -22.31
N ARG A 64 -24.34 17.50 -21.71
CA ARG A 64 -23.23 16.78 -21.13
C ARG A 64 -22.13 16.47 -22.14
N THR A 65 -22.53 16.08 -23.36
CA THR A 65 -21.58 15.85 -24.46
C THR A 65 -20.84 17.14 -24.84
N PHE A 66 -21.52 18.27 -24.95
CA PHE A 66 -20.88 19.56 -25.24
C PHE A 66 -19.93 20.02 -24.15
N ILE A 67 -20.29 19.78 -22.87
CA ILE A 67 -19.40 20.05 -21.74
C ILE A 67 -18.16 19.14 -21.79
N LEU A 68 -18.31 17.85 -22.12
CA LEU A 68 -17.19 16.92 -22.26
C LEU A 68 -16.29 17.32 -23.45
N GLU A 69 -16.84 17.70 -24.60
CA GLU A 69 -16.07 18.20 -25.74
C GLU A 69 -15.28 19.46 -25.36
N ALA A 70 -15.92 20.42 -24.67
CA ALA A 70 -15.27 21.62 -24.20
C ALA A 70 -14.15 21.38 -23.18
N ARG A 71 -14.33 20.42 -22.27
CA ARG A 71 -13.29 19.98 -21.33
C ARG A 71 -12.13 19.30 -22.06
N GLY A 72 -12.41 18.42 -23.01
CA GLY A 72 -11.40 17.78 -23.83
C GLY A 72 -10.53 18.79 -24.58
N ALA A 73 -11.15 19.84 -25.12
CA ALA A 73 -10.44 20.93 -25.78
C ALA A 73 -9.60 21.80 -24.82
N ARG A 74 -10.03 21.91 -23.54
CA ARG A 74 -9.27 22.62 -22.48
C ARG A 74 -8.03 21.85 -22.02
N ILE A 75 -8.16 20.52 -21.84
CA ILE A 75 -7.07 19.68 -21.37
C ILE A 75 -5.95 19.61 -22.41
N GLY A 76 -6.29 19.77 -23.70
CA GLY A 76 -5.34 19.58 -24.77
C GLY A 76 -4.91 18.12 -24.95
N ILE A 77 -4.18 17.83 -26.01
CA ILE A 77 -3.55 16.54 -26.21
C ILE A 77 -2.13 16.63 -25.66
N ALA A 78 -1.85 15.94 -24.56
CA ALA A 78 -0.49 15.83 -24.08
C ALA A 78 0.39 15.20 -25.18
N GLN A 79 1.57 15.75 -25.39
CA GLN A 79 2.52 15.20 -26.35
C GLN A 79 2.96 13.81 -25.88
N PRO A 80 2.77 12.77 -26.71
CA PRO A 80 3.27 11.45 -26.36
C PRO A 80 4.80 11.42 -26.38
N ARG A 81 5.40 10.54 -25.64
CA ARG A 81 6.83 10.23 -25.79
C ARG A 81 7.06 9.56 -27.14
N LEU A 82 8.03 10.05 -27.88
CA LEU A 82 8.38 9.50 -29.19
C LEU A 82 9.47 8.43 -29.05
N GLN A 83 9.54 7.53 -30.03
CA GLN A 83 10.62 6.55 -30.12
C GLN A 83 11.97 7.29 -30.22
N GLY A 84 12.94 6.91 -29.40
CA GLY A 84 14.27 7.56 -29.33
C GLY A 84 14.38 8.71 -28.35
N GLU A 85 13.29 9.17 -27.73
CA GLU A 85 13.38 10.11 -26.62
C GLU A 85 13.88 9.45 -25.35
N MET A 86 14.73 10.15 -24.61
CA MET A 86 15.18 9.70 -23.30
C MET A 86 14.01 9.62 -22.33
N ILE A 87 13.87 8.48 -21.67
CA ILE A 87 12.90 8.25 -20.61
C ILE A 87 13.64 8.11 -19.27
N ASP A 88 13.02 8.65 -18.22
CA ASP A 88 13.49 8.43 -16.87
C ASP A 88 13.15 6.99 -16.46
N THR A 89 14.17 6.15 -16.35
CA THR A 89 14.05 4.75 -15.92
C THR A 89 14.31 4.58 -14.43
N THR A 90 14.32 5.67 -13.68
CA THR A 90 14.52 5.63 -12.23
C THR A 90 13.50 4.68 -11.59
N PRO A 91 13.93 3.74 -10.75
CA PRO A 91 13.01 2.84 -10.05
C PRO A 91 11.99 3.62 -9.22
N VAL A 92 10.87 2.98 -8.92
CA VAL A 92 9.87 3.53 -8.01
C VAL A 92 10.55 4.04 -6.75
N ARG A 93 10.32 5.32 -6.45
CA ARG A 93 10.83 5.92 -5.21
C ARG A 93 9.83 5.64 -4.09
N TRP A 94 10.34 5.17 -2.98
CA TRP A 94 9.58 4.99 -1.77
C TRP A 94 9.79 6.19 -0.83
N VAL A 95 8.76 6.54 -0.08
CA VAL A 95 8.83 7.35 1.15
C VAL A 95 9.01 6.40 2.33
N TRP A 96 8.14 5.40 2.39
CA TRP A 96 8.12 4.36 3.40
C TRP A 96 8.02 3.03 2.66
N GLU A 97 9.09 2.24 2.69
CA GLU A 97 9.26 1.07 1.82
C GLU A 97 8.13 0.07 1.94
N GLY A 98 7.58 -0.35 0.81
CA GLY A 98 6.43 -1.26 0.75
C GLY A 98 5.11 -0.66 1.22
N VAL A 99 5.08 0.57 1.77
CA VAL A 99 3.89 1.20 2.36
C VAL A 99 3.48 2.48 1.67
N MET A 100 4.43 3.37 1.30
CA MET A 100 4.09 4.65 0.67
C MET A 100 5.07 5.00 -0.44
N MET A 101 4.53 5.25 -1.63
CA MET A 101 5.29 5.64 -2.83
C MET A 101 5.40 7.16 -2.93
N ALA A 102 6.60 7.67 -3.21
CA ALA A 102 6.84 9.09 -3.45
C ALA A 102 6.17 9.59 -4.74
N GLY A 103 5.74 10.84 -4.76
CA GLY A 103 5.16 11.50 -5.94
C GLY A 103 3.88 10.84 -6.43
N SER A 104 3.12 10.18 -5.59
CA SER A 104 1.96 9.36 -5.95
C SER A 104 0.82 9.48 -4.95
N LEU A 105 -0.37 9.01 -5.37
CA LEU A 105 -1.51 8.82 -4.49
C LEU A 105 -1.38 7.49 -3.74
N ASN A 106 -1.27 7.57 -2.42
CA ASN A 106 -1.30 6.43 -1.51
C ASN A 106 -2.59 6.49 -0.71
N LEU A 107 -3.39 5.44 -0.77
CA LEU A 107 -4.71 5.38 -0.16
C LEU A 107 -4.69 4.48 1.08
N LEU A 108 -4.96 5.02 2.26
CA LEU A 108 -5.12 4.27 3.50
C LEU A 108 -6.60 4.06 3.79
N ILE A 109 -7.02 2.81 3.80
CA ILE A 109 -8.39 2.39 4.08
C ILE A 109 -8.43 1.64 5.41
N ALA A 110 -9.30 2.08 6.32
CA ALA A 110 -9.43 1.40 7.61
C ALA A 110 -10.77 1.72 8.31
N PRO A 111 -11.22 0.86 9.24
CA PRO A 111 -12.34 1.17 10.12
C PRO A 111 -12.13 2.46 10.93
N PRO A 112 -13.20 3.10 11.41
CA PRO A 112 -13.06 4.24 12.31
C PRO A 112 -12.37 3.86 13.62
N LYS A 113 -11.64 4.81 14.21
CA LYS A 113 -10.98 4.70 15.54
C LYS A 113 -9.89 3.62 15.67
N ILE A 114 -9.39 3.08 14.56
CA ILE A 114 -8.29 2.09 14.56
C ILE A 114 -6.89 2.74 14.64
N GLY A 115 -6.80 4.07 14.63
CA GLY A 115 -5.53 4.81 14.75
C GLY A 115 -4.87 5.25 13.42
N LYS A 116 -5.65 5.43 12.34
CA LYS A 116 -5.14 5.87 11.01
C LYS A 116 -4.27 7.11 11.07
N SER A 117 -4.82 8.20 11.62
CA SER A 117 -4.13 9.49 11.78
C SER A 117 -2.86 9.33 12.61
N ALA A 118 -2.94 8.57 13.71
CA ALA A 118 -1.80 8.29 14.57
C ALA A 118 -0.68 7.52 13.84
N LEU A 119 -1.03 6.56 12.96
CA LEU A 119 -0.06 5.82 12.15
C LEU A 119 0.71 6.78 11.22
N MET A 120 -0.01 7.65 10.51
CA MET A 120 0.59 8.58 9.57
C MET A 120 1.44 9.64 10.25
N ILE A 121 0.95 10.23 11.36
CA ILE A 121 1.71 11.23 12.12
C ILE A 121 2.93 10.61 12.80
N GLY A 122 2.83 9.38 13.32
CA GLY A 122 3.99 8.66 13.87
C GLY A 122 5.06 8.38 12.81
N MET A 123 4.67 8.00 11.59
CA MET A 123 5.59 7.84 10.46
C MET A 123 6.27 9.17 10.09
N ILE A 124 5.50 10.26 9.97
CA ILE A 124 6.03 11.60 9.66
C ILE A 124 7.02 12.04 10.76
N ALA A 125 6.69 11.83 12.03
CA ALA A 125 7.56 12.18 13.15
C ALA A 125 8.86 11.36 13.15
N ALA A 126 8.80 10.06 12.89
CA ALA A 126 9.98 9.21 12.74
C ALA A 126 10.87 9.70 11.59
N TRP A 127 10.26 10.01 10.46
CA TRP A 127 10.98 10.51 9.28
C TRP A 127 11.63 11.89 9.55
N ALA A 128 10.90 12.81 10.20
CA ALA A 128 11.43 14.12 10.58
C ALA A 128 12.59 14.05 11.57
N ARG A 129 12.64 13.03 12.43
CA ARG A 129 13.78 12.78 13.33
C ARG A 129 15.00 12.20 12.59
N GLY A 130 14.86 11.78 11.34
CA GLY A 130 15.90 11.08 10.58
C GLY A 130 16.01 9.59 10.95
N ASP A 131 14.95 8.99 11.50
CA ASP A 131 14.94 7.55 11.78
C ASP A 131 15.09 6.77 10.46
N ALA A 132 15.92 5.75 10.44
CA ALA A 132 16.17 4.96 9.22
C ALA A 132 14.96 4.10 8.82
N SER A 133 14.05 3.83 9.75
CA SER A 133 12.86 2.99 9.50
C SER A 133 11.71 3.34 10.44
N TYR A 134 10.50 3.01 10.01
CA TYR A 134 9.31 3.04 10.85
C TYR A 134 8.56 1.71 10.70
N LEU A 135 8.20 1.08 11.81
CA LEU A 135 7.60 -0.26 11.86
C LEU A 135 8.38 -1.29 11.01
N GLY A 136 9.72 -1.26 11.11
CA GLY A 136 10.61 -2.18 10.43
C GLY A 136 10.77 -1.97 8.93
N GLN A 137 10.06 -1.00 8.33
CA GLN A 137 10.18 -0.64 6.92
C GLN A 137 11.01 0.63 6.77
N ALA A 138 11.96 0.64 5.81
CA ALA A 138 12.87 1.76 5.60
C ALA A 138 12.13 3.06 5.24
N LEU A 139 12.61 4.18 5.79
CA LEU A 139 12.23 5.53 5.39
C LEU A 139 13.32 6.07 4.46
N HIS A 140 12.93 6.67 3.34
CA HIS A 140 13.86 7.08 2.29
C HIS A 140 13.87 8.59 2.10
N GLY A 141 15.07 9.13 1.96
CA GLY A 141 15.30 10.57 1.74
C GLY A 141 15.03 11.42 2.98
N ASP A 142 15.16 12.71 2.81
CA ASP A 142 14.83 13.69 3.85
C ASP A 142 13.31 13.89 3.94
N CYS A 143 12.80 14.10 5.14
CA CYS A 143 11.39 14.38 5.35
C CYS A 143 11.01 15.71 4.68
N PRO A 144 10.11 15.72 3.70
CA PRO A 144 9.68 16.96 3.06
C PRO A 144 8.77 17.77 3.99
N ASN A 145 8.44 18.98 3.57
CA ASN A 145 7.39 19.73 4.21
C ASN A 145 6.04 19.01 4.10
N VAL A 146 5.26 19.07 5.17
CA VAL A 146 4.00 18.34 5.31
C VAL A 146 2.84 19.30 5.47
N TYR A 147 1.78 19.05 4.72
CA TYR A 147 0.53 19.80 4.71
C TYR A 147 -0.60 18.86 5.11
N ILE A 148 -1.30 19.16 6.22
CA ILE A 148 -2.34 18.31 6.79
C ILE A 148 -3.72 18.92 6.47
N VAL A 149 -4.54 18.19 5.74
CA VAL A 149 -5.95 18.52 5.47
C VAL A 149 -6.81 17.60 6.35
N GLY A 150 -6.99 18.00 7.61
CA GLY A 150 -7.66 17.22 8.65
C GLY A 150 -9.10 17.68 8.93
N THR A 151 -9.89 17.79 7.89
CA THR A 151 -11.18 18.49 7.85
C THR A 151 -12.26 17.93 8.78
N ASP A 152 -12.22 16.64 9.16
CA ASP A 152 -13.25 16.02 10.01
C ASP A 152 -12.93 16.00 11.52
N GLN A 153 -11.73 16.43 11.90
CA GLN A 153 -11.31 16.44 13.29
C GLN A 153 -11.15 17.87 13.81
N PRO A 154 -11.54 18.14 15.08
CA PRO A 154 -11.29 19.42 15.72
C PRO A 154 -9.78 19.66 15.88
N GLU A 155 -9.40 20.91 15.89
CA GLU A 155 -8.00 21.33 15.99
C GLU A 155 -7.31 20.81 17.26
N SER A 156 -8.05 20.72 18.38
CA SER A 156 -7.57 20.17 19.64
C SER A 156 -7.07 18.72 19.53
N ASP A 157 -7.75 17.91 18.73
CA ASP A 157 -7.40 16.50 18.55
C ASP A 157 -6.11 16.38 17.74
N TRP A 158 -5.98 17.20 16.70
CA TRP A 158 -4.74 17.31 15.92
C TRP A 158 -3.58 17.77 16.79
N PHE A 159 -3.76 18.80 17.61
CA PHE A 159 -2.68 19.30 18.48
C PHE A 159 -2.27 18.28 19.53
N THR A 160 -3.22 17.52 20.08
CA THR A 160 -2.92 16.44 21.02
C THR A 160 -2.06 15.37 20.34
N LEU A 161 -2.42 14.98 19.12
CA LEU A 161 -1.68 13.97 18.35
C LEU A 161 -0.29 14.47 17.97
N LEU A 162 -0.18 15.69 17.43
CA LEU A 162 1.09 16.30 17.03
C LEU A 162 2.01 16.53 18.24
N GLN A 163 1.46 16.92 19.40
CA GLN A 163 2.22 17.11 20.63
C GLN A 163 2.81 15.80 21.14
N ARG A 164 2.03 14.72 21.11
CA ARG A 164 2.50 13.38 21.50
C ARG A 164 3.71 12.95 20.65
N GLU A 165 3.68 13.23 19.36
CA GLU A 165 4.76 12.84 18.42
C GLU A 165 5.91 13.88 18.35
N GLY A 166 5.87 14.96 19.18
CA GLY A 166 6.92 15.97 19.23
C GLY A 166 6.91 16.96 18.06
N LEU A 167 5.79 17.08 17.34
CA LEU A 167 5.61 17.98 16.20
C LEU A 167 4.96 19.34 16.58
N ILE A 168 4.96 19.64 17.86
CA ILE A 168 4.62 20.97 18.40
C ILE A 168 5.87 21.57 19.05
N GLY A 169 6.25 22.77 18.62
CA GLY A 169 7.42 23.48 19.12
C GLY A 169 7.20 24.08 20.53
N ALA A 170 8.29 24.53 21.14
CA ALA A 170 8.30 25.12 22.48
C ALA A 170 7.37 26.35 22.60
N GLY A 171 7.13 27.08 21.51
CA GLY A 171 6.20 28.20 21.43
C GLY A 171 4.72 27.81 21.26
N LYS A 172 4.37 26.54 21.40
CA LYS A 172 3.04 25.98 21.09
C LYS A 172 2.60 26.26 19.64
N THR A 173 3.54 26.22 18.71
CA THR A 173 3.33 26.36 17.27
C THR A 173 3.61 25.03 16.58
N LEU A 174 3.09 24.85 15.38
CA LEU A 174 3.48 23.72 14.53
C LEU A 174 5.01 23.73 14.38
N ALA A 175 5.62 22.57 14.48
CA ALA A 175 7.06 22.38 14.27
C ALA A 175 7.32 21.71 12.92
N ASP A 176 8.53 21.87 12.39
CA ASP A 176 8.95 21.14 11.20
C ASP A 176 8.75 19.62 11.39
N PRO A 177 8.27 18.95 10.38
CA PRO A 177 8.04 19.39 9.00
C PRO A 177 6.63 19.94 8.71
N ILE A 178 5.76 20.10 9.73
CA ILE A 178 4.37 20.50 9.53
C ILE A 178 4.28 22.00 9.20
N LYS A 179 3.85 22.34 7.98
CA LYS A 179 3.75 23.73 7.51
C LYS A 179 2.37 24.32 7.65
N MET A 180 1.33 23.52 7.37
CA MET A 180 -0.08 23.96 7.47
C MET A 180 -0.95 22.83 7.97
N LEU A 181 -2.00 23.20 8.68
CA LEU A 181 -3.04 22.30 9.18
C LEU A 181 -4.41 22.94 8.96
N TRP A 182 -5.25 22.31 8.16
CA TRP A 182 -6.68 22.60 8.09
C TRP A 182 -7.42 21.60 8.99
N SER A 183 -8.39 22.09 9.73
CA SER A 183 -9.18 21.31 10.70
C SER A 183 -10.67 21.51 10.48
N ALA A 184 -11.51 20.88 11.28
CA ALA A 184 -12.96 21.08 11.23
C ALA A 184 -13.38 22.55 11.45
N GLY A 185 -12.58 23.34 12.19
CA GLY A 185 -12.82 24.77 12.41
C GLY A 185 -12.43 25.68 11.24
N SER A 186 -11.55 25.20 10.36
CA SER A 186 -11.13 25.88 9.13
C SER A 186 -10.94 24.84 8.02
N PRO A 187 -12.05 24.27 7.52
CA PRO A 187 -11.98 23.13 6.61
C PRO A 187 -11.50 23.52 5.22
N LEU A 188 -10.70 22.64 4.61
CA LEU A 188 -10.40 22.68 3.18
C LEU A 188 -11.11 21.52 2.51
N HIS A 189 -11.86 21.82 1.46
CA HIS A 189 -12.57 20.84 0.67
C HIS A 189 -11.90 20.63 -0.68
N LEU A 190 -12.00 19.42 -1.26
CA LEU A 190 -11.48 19.09 -2.59
C LEU A 190 -12.41 19.56 -3.71
N SER A 191 -12.92 20.79 -3.59
CA SER A 191 -13.54 21.53 -4.66
C SER A 191 -12.50 21.99 -5.69
N ALA A 192 -12.94 22.56 -6.81
CA ALA A 192 -12.02 23.12 -7.81
C ALA A 192 -11.09 24.18 -7.19
N GLU A 193 -11.65 25.06 -6.35
CA GLU A 193 -10.90 26.11 -5.65
C GLU A 193 -9.93 25.53 -4.63
N GLY A 194 -10.36 24.52 -3.86
CA GLY A 194 -9.49 23.87 -2.88
C GLY A 194 -8.34 23.12 -3.53
N ILE A 195 -8.59 22.42 -4.62
CA ILE A 195 -7.54 21.74 -5.39
C ILE A 195 -6.58 22.76 -6.02
N ASP A 196 -7.08 23.88 -6.54
CA ASP A 196 -6.23 24.95 -7.09
C ASP A 196 -5.36 25.59 -5.99
N HIS A 197 -5.93 25.80 -4.79
CA HIS A 197 -5.14 26.26 -3.64
C HIS A 197 -4.03 25.29 -3.26
N LEU A 198 -4.32 23.97 -3.17
CA LEU A 198 -3.30 22.95 -2.88
C LEU A 198 -2.25 22.88 -4.00
N ARG A 199 -2.64 23.09 -5.27
CA ARG A 199 -1.70 23.21 -6.39
C ARG A 199 -0.74 24.38 -6.18
N MET A 200 -1.25 25.56 -5.84
CA MET A 200 -0.40 26.73 -5.58
C MET A 200 0.59 26.48 -4.44
N VAL A 201 0.15 25.83 -3.36
CA VAL A 201 1.03 25.42 -2.25
C VAL A 201 2.10 24.45 -2.73
N SER A 202 1.71 23.45 -3.51
CA SER A 202 2.62 22.43 -4.03
C SER A 202 3.61 22.97 -5.07
N ASP A 203 3.19 23.94 -5.91
CA ASP A 203 4.09 24.61 -6.86
C ASP A 203 5.15 25.45 -6.14
N ALA A 204 4.79 26.05 -4.99
CA ALA A 204 5.71 26.81 -4.15
C ALA A 204 6.68 25.90 -3.35
N ASP A 205 6.29 24.63 -3.11
CA ASP A 205 7.04 23.67 -2.30
C ASP A 205 7.03 22.28 -2.98
N PRO A 206 7.79 22.09 -4.07
CA PRO A 206 7.81 20.84 -4.81
C PRO A 206 8.30 19.65 -4.00
N GLY A 207 7.68 18.48 -4.19
CA GLY A 207 8.04 17.24 -3.49
C GLY A 207 7.43 17.11 -2.10
N SER A 208 6.60 18.08 -1.67
CA SER A 208 5.91 18.06 -0.38
C SER A 208 4.99 16.85 -0.18
N LEU A 209 4.63 16.57 1.06
CA LEU A 209 3.67 15.54 1.46
C LEU A 209 2.33 16.17 1.88
N PHE A 210 1.25 15.75 1.25
CA PHE A 210 -0.12 16.09 1.64
C PHE A 210 -0.77 14.91 2.34
N LEU A 211 -1.13 15.08 3.63
CA LEU A 211 -1.93 14.13 4.39
C LEU A 211 -3.38 14.62 4.40
N ILE A 212 -4.28 13.86 3.80
CA ILE A 212 -5.72 14.19 3.70
C ILE A 212 -6.51 13.21 4.57
N ASP A 213 -7.11 13.70 5.65
CA ASP A 213 -7.82 12.94 6.67
C ASP A 213 -9.11 13.69 7.13
N SER A 214 -10.26 13.19 6.72
CA SER A 214 -10.52 12.08 5.81
C SER A 214 -10.98 12.56 4.43
N TYR A 215 -10.82 11.70 3.45
CA TYR A 215 -11.31 11.97 2.09
C TYR A 215 -12.80 12.28 2.05
N HIS A 216 -13.59 11.51 2.80
CA HIS A 216 -15.04 11.71 2.88
C HIS A 216 -15.39 13.14 3.36
N ALA A 217 -14.75 13.62 4.41
CA ALA A 217 -14.99 14.97 4.92
C ALA A 217 -14.60 16.05 3.91
N CYS A 218 -13.49 15.84 3.19
CA CYS A 218 -13.02 16.80 2.20
C CYS A 218 -13.90 16.88 0.94
N ILE A 219 -14.67 15.84 0.63
CA ILE A 219 -15.57 15.83 -0.54
C ILE A 219 -17.05 16.00 -0.18
N SER A 220 -17.40 16.02 1.12
CA SER A 220 -18.81 16.06 1.55
C SER A 220 -19.64 17.21 0.94
N PRO A 221 -19.11 18.42 0.72
CA PRO A 221 -19.86 19.50 0.06
C PRO A 221 -20.03 19.33 -1.46
N LEU A 222 -19.40 18.31 -2.08
CA LEU A 222 -19.49 18.07 -3.51
C LEU A 222 -20.69 17.20 -3.90
N ASP A 223 -21.46 16.73 -2.92
CA ASP A 223 -22.65 15.88 -3.11
C ASP A 223 -22.36 14.64 -4.00
N ILE A 224 -21.21 14.02 -3.78
CA ILE A 224 -20.80 12.81 -4.47
C ILE A 224 -21.20 11.59 -3.64
N ASP A 225 -22.06 10.74 -4.20
CA ASP A 225 -22.45 9.47 -3.57
C ASP A 225 -21.21 8.55 -3.44
N GLU A 226 -20.96 8.03 -2.23
CA GLU A 226 -19.87 7.10 -1.95
C GLU A 226 -19.94 5.80 -2.77
N ALA A 227 -21.13 5.37 -3.17
CA ALA A 227 -21.34 4.21 -4.03
C ALA A 227 -21.10 4.51 -5.52
N SER A 228 -20.97 5.77 -5.89
CA SER A 228 -20.79 6.20 -7.26
C SER A 228 -19.35 5.93 -7.75
N SER A 229 -19.25 5.61 -9.05
CA SER A 229 -17.95 5.61 -9.74
C SER A 229 -17.33 7.00 -9.85
N ALA A 230 -18.07 8.07 -9.53
CA ALA A 230 -17.55 9.43 -9.49
C ALA A 230 -16.71 9.73 -8.24
N LEU A 231 -16.68 8.81 -7.27
CA LEU A 231 -15.96 8.98 -6.01
C LEU A 231 -14.46 9.25 -6.20
N ASP A 232 -13.85 8.75 -7.25
CA ASP A 232 -12.41 8.96 -7.51
C ASP A 232 -12.08 10.28 -8.21
N ARG A 233 -13.08 11.02 -8.72
CA ARG A 233 -12.85 12.23 -9.52
C ARG A 233 -12.07 13.32 -8.78
N PRO A 234 -12.43 13.71 -7.53
CA PRO A 234 -11.65 14.70 -6.79
C PRO A 234 -10.22 14.25 -6.52
N ALA A 235 -10.00 12.96 -6.22
CA ALA A 235 -8.67 12.42 -6.00
C ALA A 235 -7.82 12.41 -7.28
N ARG A 236 -8.41 12.10 -8.44
CA ARG A 236 -7.73 12.21 -9.75
C ARG A 236 -7.40 13.65 -10.10
N ALA A 237 -8.37 14.56 -9.91
CA ALA A 237 -8.16 15.99 -10.15
C ALA A 237 -7.05 16.56 -9.26
N LEU A 238 -7.01 16.14 -7.99
CA LEU A 238 -5.93 16.48 -7.07
C LEU A 238 -4.57 15.99 -7.59
N MET A 239 -4.47 14.73 -8.00
CA MET A 239 -3.20 14.18 -8.52
C MET A 239 -2.79 14.80 -9.85
N GLU A 240 -3.73 15.17 -10.70
CA GLU A 240 -3.45 15.93 -11.92
C GLU A 240 -2.87 17.31 -11.59
N ALA A 241 -3.41 17.98 -10.58
CA ALA A 241 -2.95 19.29 -10.13
C ALA A 241 -1.58 19.24 -9.44
N LEU A 242 -1.33 18.23 -8.61
CA LEU A 242 -0.10 18.09 -7.80
C LEU A 242 1.02 17.31 -8.51
N GLY A 243 0.72 16.58 -9.58
CA GLY A 243 1.68 15.74 -10.31
C GLY A 243 2.91 16.49 -10.83
N PRO A 244 2.79 17.69 -11.42
CA PRO A 244 3.94 18.46 -11.91
C PRO A 244 4.97 18.78 -10.83
N SER A 245 4.54 19.06 -9.60
CA SER A 245 5.42 19.33 -8.45
C SER A 245 5.98 18.06 -7.80
N LYS A 246 5.57 16.87 -8.26
CA LYS A 246 5.95 15.55 -7.68
C LYS A 246 5.55 15.39 -6.21
N ALA A 247 4.49 16.04 -5.78
CA ALA A 247 3.98 15.92 -4.42
C ALA A 247 3.49 14.50 -4.12
N THR A 248 3.70 14.05 -2.89
CA THR A 248 3.18 12.78 -2.38
C THR A 248 1.86 13.03 -1.68
N VAL A 249 0.86 12.21 -1.94
CA VAL A 249 -0.45 12.31 -1.30
C VAL A 249 -0.73 11.03 -0.50
N ALA A 250 -0.95 11.18 0.80
CA ALA A 250 -1.49 10.17 1.69
C ALA A 250 -2.97 10.48 1.95
N LEU A 251 -3.85 9.71 1.36
CA LEU A 251 -5.30 9.89 1.42
C LEU A 251 -5.92 8.87 2.36
N ILE A 252 -6.58 9.31 3.41
CA ILE A 252 -7.25 8.45 4.37
C ILE A 252 -8.74 8.34 4.04
N HIS A 253 -9.24 7.11 3.96
CA HIS A 253 -10.65 6.80 3.69
C HIS A 253 -11.18 5.73 4.64
N HIS A 254 -12.48 5.75 4.88
CA HIS A 254 -13.13 4.77 5.75
C HIS A 254 -13.40 3.45 5.02
N ALA A 255 -13.17 2.33 5.73
CA ALA A 255 -13.52 1.00 5.24
C ALA A 255 -15.03 0.76 5.28
N ASN A 256 -15.52 -0.11 4.40
CA ASN A 256 -16.87 -0.65 4.49
C ASN A 256 -17.01 -1.57 5.72
N LYS A 257 -18.15 -1.52 6.43
CA LYS A 257 -18.40 -2.33 7.64
C LYS A 257 -18.36 -3.85 7.41
N SER A 258 -18.48 -4.30 6.16
CA SER A 258 -18.56 -5.72 5.80
C SER A 258 -17.20 -6.36 5.44
N VAL A 259 -16.08 -5.63 5.53
CA VAL A 259 -14.78 -6.16 5.10
C VAL A 259 -14.05 -6.82 6.26
N SER A 260 -14.40 -8.05 6.57
CA SER A 260 -13.57 -8.97 7.35
C SER A 260 -12.72 -9.80 6.38
N GLY A 261 -11.41 -9.57 6.35
CA GLY A 261 -10.44 -10.42 5.61
C GLY A 261 -10.37 -10.25 4.08
N GLY A 262 -10.95 -9.18 3.51
CA GLY A 262 -10.99 -8.96 2.07
C GLY A 262 -9.73 -8.35 1.44
N ASN A 263 -9.68 -8.36 0.11
CA ASN A 263 -8.65 -7.68 -0.67
C ASN A 263 -8.75 -6.15 -0.48
N ALA A 264 -7.62 -5.45 -0.51
CA ALA A 264 -7.56 -4.01 -0.38
C ALA A 264 -8.42 -3.25 -1.41
N THR A 265 -8.59 -3.81 -2.61
CA THR A 265 -9.43 -3.25 -3.67
C THR A 265 -10.94 -3.29 -3.37
N SER A 266 -11.41 -4.25 -2.56
CA SER A 266 -12.83 -4.37 -2.16
C SER A 266 -13.14 -3.73 -0.80
N ALA A 267 -12.13 -3.21 -0.12
CA ALA A 267 -12.26 -2.69 1.25
C ALA A 267 -12.82 -1.27 1.31
N SER A 268 -12.80 -0.52 0.22
CA SER A 268 -13.32 0.86 0.16
C SER A 268 -14.84 0.87 0.37
N ARG A 269 -15.30 1.81 1.18
CA ARG A 269 -16.73 2.04 1.37
C ARG A 269 -17.32 2.54 0.05
N GLY A 270 -18.30 1.79 -0.48
CA GLY A 270 -19.07 2.14 -1.67
C GLY A 270 -18.44 1.68 -2.98
N SER A 271 -17.44 2.38 -3.53
CA SER A 271 -16.92 2.15 -4.88
C SER A 271 -15.47 1.65 -4.91
N ASN A 272 -15.16 0.73 -5.83
CA ASN A 272 -13.77 0.32 -6.14
C ASN A 272 -13.00 1.37 -6.97
N ALA A 273 -13.63 2.47 -7.36
CA ALA A 273 -13.02 3.49 -8.20
C ALA A 273 -11.84 4.17 -7.49
N LEU A 274 -11.99 4.51 -6.20
CA LEU A 274 -10.95 5.18 -5.43
C LEU A 274 -9.67 4.32 -5.25
N PRO A 275 -9.73 3.05 -4.85
CA PRO A 275 -8.57 2.16 -4.88
C PRO A 275 -7.91 2.03 -6.25
N ALA A 276 -8.70 2.01 -7.33
CA ALA A 276 -8.18 1.94 -8.69
C ALA A 276 -7.43 3.22 -9.12
N ALA A 277 -7.73 4.38 -8.53
CA ALA A 277 -7.03 5.62 -8.76
C ALA A 277 -5.68 5.69 -8.03
N ALA A 278 -5.53 4.98 -6.91
CA ALA A 278 -4.32 4.98 -6.10
C ALA A 278 -3.18 4.17 -6.74
N SER A 279 -1.95 4.61 -6.52
CA SER A 279 -0.75 3.84 -6.87
C SER A 279 -0.50 2.70 -5.90
N LEU A 280 -0.79 2.94 -4.63
CA LEU A 280 -0.73 1.96 -3.55
C LEU A 280 -1.94 2.13 -2.64
N THR A 281 -2.56 1.01 -2.25
CA THR A 281 -3.62 0.96 -1.25
C THR A 281 -3.08 0.27 0.00
N ILE A 282 -3.24 0.92 1.14
CA ILE A 282 -2.88 0.45 2.46
C ILE A 282 -4.18 0.06 3.15
N LEU A 283 -4.38 -1.20 3.43
CA LEU A 283 -5.51 -1.71 4.19
C LEU A 283 -5.10 -1.94 5.64
N MET A 284 -5.85 -1.38 6.57
CA MET A 284 -5.61 -1.49 7.99
C MET A 284 -6.86 -2.06 8.66
N ASN A 285 -6.73 -3.22 9.28
CA ASN A 285 -7.82 -3.93 9.96
C ASN A 285 -7.37 -4.46 11.32
N TRP A 286 -8.33 -4.73 12.20
CA TRP A 286 -8.03 -5.50 13.40
C TRP A 286 -7.52 -6.90 13.02
N LEU A 287 -6.51 -7.39 13.70
CA LEU A 287 -6.04 -8.77 13.54
C LEU A 287 -7.15 -9.73 13.98
N LYS A 288 -7.75 -9.47 15.15
CA LYS A 288 -8.99 -10.11 15.59
C LYS A 288 -10.11 -9.08 15.61
N GLN A 289 -11.19 -9.34 14.86
CA GLN A 289 -12.32 -8.43 14.80
C GLN A 289 -12.97 -8.31 16.19
N PRO A 290 -13.26 -7.10 16.67
CA PRO A 290 -14.02 -6.90 17.90
C PRO A 290 -15.38 -7.57 17.79
N THR A 291 -15.73 -8.40 18.78
CA THR A 291 -17.06 -9.03 18.85
C THR A 291 -18.02 -8.08 19.57
N GLU A 292 -19.19 -7.85 19.00
CA GLU A 292 -20.19 -6.98 19.59
C GLU A 292 -20.59 -7.51 20.99
N GLY A 293 -20.55 -6.62 21.99
CA GLY A 293 -20.87 -6.98 23.39
C GLY A 293 -19.73 -7.62 24.20
N GLN A 294 -18.55 -7.83 23.60
CA GLN A 294 -17.36 -8.30 24.32
C GLN A 294 -16.33 -7.19 24.50
N THR A 295 -15.60 -7.23 25.60
CA THR A 295 -14.44 -6.33 25.80
C THR A 295 -13.35 -6.74 24.82
N GLN A 296 -12.87 -5.79 24.02
CA GLN A 296 -11.74 -6.02 23.13
C GLN A 296 -10.48 -6.25 23.96
N ASN A 297 -9.85 -7.41 23.80
CA ASN A 297 -8.63 -7.79 24.51
C ASN A 297 -7.39 -7.83 23.58
N ASP A 298 -7.61 -7.72 22.27
CA ASP A 298 -6.56 -7.71 21.26
C ASP A 298 -6.67 -6.43 20.44
N TYR A 299 -5.68 -5.55 20.56
CA TYR A 299 -5.60 -4.27 19.86
C TYR A 299 -4.62 -4.30 18.70
N ARG A 300 -4.12 -5.49 18.33
CA ARG A 300 -3.25 -5.64 17.18
C ARG A 300 -4.00 -5.40 15.89
N VAL A 301 -3.31 -4.75 14.99
CA VAL A 301 -3.79 -4.32 13.68
C VAL A 301 -2.91 -4.94 12.62
N ILE A 302 -3.53 -5.52 11.60
CA ILE A 302 -2.84 -5.92 10.39
C ILE A 302 -2.87 -4.79 9.38
N LEU A 303 -1.69 -4.42 8.88
CA LEU A 303 -1.49 -3.46 7.81
C LEU A 303 -1.04 -4.22 6.57
N LYS A 304 -1.86 -4.22 5.52
CA LYS A 304 -1.58 -4.87 4.23
C LYS A 304 -1.52 -3.84 3.12
N THR A 305 -0.52 -3.93 2.26
CA THR A 305 -0.41 -3.02 1.12
C THR A 305 -0.56 -3.77 -0.19
N GLN A 306 -1.24 -3.14 -1.14
CA GLN A 306 -1.48 -3.67 -2.48
C GLN A 306 -1.46 -2.54 -3.50
N GLY A 307 -0.81 -2.73 -4.63
CA GLY A 307 -0.75 -1.71 -5.68
C GLY A 307 0.18 -2.07 -6.82
N ARG A 308 0.72 -1.03 -7.46
CA ARG A 308 1.60 -1.16 -8.64
C ARG A 308 3.02 -1.65 -8.32
N ALA A 309 3.40 -1.64 -7.05
CA ALA A 309 4.69 -2.14 -6.56
C ALA A 309 4.49 -3.24 -5.52
N ARG A 310 5.58 -3.96 -5.19
CA ARG A 310 5.54 -4.97 -4.15
C ARG A 310 5.22 -4.32 -2.81
N GLY A 311 4.11 -4.72 -2.22
CA GLY A 311 3.68 -4.29 -0.91
C GLY A 311 4.27 -5.14 0.23
N CYS A 312 3.87 -4.80 1.45
CA CYS A 312 4.19 -5.53 2.67
C CYS A 312 2.93 -5.92 3.44
N SER A 313 3.10 -6.77 4.44
CA SER A 313 2.07 -7.15 5.40
C SER A 313 2.70 -7.12 6.78
N LEU A 314 2.16 -6.29 7.70
CA LEU A 314 2.72 -6.05 9.02
C LEU A 314 1.63 -6.22 10.07
N VAL A 315 1.98 -6.77 11.23
CA VAL A 315 1.14 -6.71 12.43
C VAL A 315 1.71 -5.68 13.38
N THR A 316 0.87 -4.74 13.76
CA THR A 316 1.23 -3.58 14.57
C THR A 316 0.21 -3.36 15.67
N GLU A 317 0.55 -2.61 16.69
CA GLU A 317 -0.33 -2.24 17.79
C GLU A 317 -0.07 -0.79 18.20
N LEU A 318 -1.13 -0.02 18.41
CA LEU A 318 -1.02 1.33 18.96
C LEU A 318 -1.00 1.25 20.49
N GLN A 319 0.12 1.63 21.08
CA GLN A 319 0.35 1.73 22.52
C GLN A 319 0.49 3.20 22.94
N ASP A 320 0.62 3.47 24.23
CA ASP A 320 0.82 4.82 24.76
C ASP A 320 2.08 5.50 24.18
N ALA A 321 3.13 4.72 23.94
CA ALA A 321 4.39 5.19 23.35
C ALA A 321 4.37 5.32 21.82
N GLY A 322 3.24 5.03 21.16
CA GLY A 322 3.10 5.03 19.71
C GLY A 322 2.88 3.63 19.13
N TRP A 323 3.04 3.50 17.83
CA TRP A 323 2.86 2.23 17.12
C TRP A 323 4.06 1.30 17.31
N MET A 324 3.79 0.04 17.63
CA MET A 324 4.78 -1.02 17.79
C MET A 324 4.58 -2.11 16.74
N LEU A 325 5.67 -2.63 16.17
CA LEU A 325 5.67 -3.75 15.24
C LEU A 325 5.68 -5.07 16.02
N HIS A 326 4.79 -5.99 15.67
CA HIS A 326 4.75 -7.36 16.17
C HIS A 326 5.34 -8.39 15.21
N GLY A 327 5.45 -8.09 13.92
CA GLY A 327 6.03 -8.96 12.90
C GLY A 327 5.34 -8.90 11.54
N GLU A 328 5.64 -9.89 10.69
CA GLU A 328 5.01 -10.01 9.37
C GLU A 328 3.57 -10.50 9.49
N GLY A 329 2.66 -9.86 8.75
CA GLY A 329 1.23 -10.10 8.86
C GLY A 329 0.78 -11.48 8.39
N ASP A 330 1.40 -12.01 7.36
CA ASP A 330 1.02 -13.34 6.82
C ASP A 330 1.44 -14.46 7.76
N ASP A 331 2.55 -14.30 8.48
CA ASP A 331 2.99 -15.25 9.51
C ASP A 331 2.11 -15.16 10.76
N ALA A 332 1.75 -13.95 11.17
CA ALA A 332 0.84 -13.75 12.30
C ALA A 332 -0.57 -14.31 12.02
N LEU A 333 -1.11 -14.08 10.82
CA LEU A 333 -2.39 -14.66 10.42
C LEU A 333 -2.35 -16.19 10.39
N ARG A 334 -1.25 -16.79 9.92
CA ARG A 334 -1.07 -18.24 9.97
C ARG A 334 -0.98 -18.76 11.40
N ALA A 335 -0.26 -18.05 12.27
CA ALA A 335 -0.15 -18.42 13.68
C ALA A 335 -1.50 -18.32 14.41
N GLU A 336 -2.29 -17.28 14.16
CA GLU A 336 -3.62 -17.15 14.73
C GLU A 336 -4.57 -18.24 14.19
N ALA A 337 -4.58 -18.48 12.88
CA ALA A 337 -5.40 -19.54 12.29
C ALA A 337 -5.04 -20.93 12.84
N PHE A 338 -3.75 -21.17 13.08
CA PHE A 338 -3.27 -22.40 13.72
C PHE A 338 -3.78 -22.50 15.17
N ALA A 339 -3.61 -21.44 15.97
CA ALA A 339 -4.03 -21.41 17.37
C ALA A 339 -5.56 -21.55 17.52
N ASP A 340 -6.34 -20.91 16.66
CA ASP A 340 -7.80 -21.03 16.64
C ASP A 340 -8.22 -22.47 16.26
N ALA A 341 -7.58 -23.07 15.24
CA ALA A 341 -7.85 -24.44 14.82
C ALA A 341 -7.45 -25.46 15.90
N GLU A 342 -6.36 -25.21 16.65
CA GLU A 342 -5.92 -26.02 17.78
C GLU A 342 -6.90 -25.91 18.96
N ALA A 343 -7.35 -24.70 19.30
CA ALA A 343 -8.31 -24.46 20.38
C ALA A 343 -9.68 -25.11 20.12
N GLU A 344 -10.05 -25.30 18.85
CA GLU A 344 -11.27 -26.01 18.43
C GLU A 344 -11.17 -27.54 18.45
N LEU A 345 -9.98 -28.09 18.78
CA LEU A 345 -9.83 -29.54 18.86
C LEU A 345 -10.53 -30.09 20.09
N ALA A 346 -11.24 -31.18 19.88
CA ALA A 346 -11.91 -31.89 20.98
C ALA A 346 -11.85 -33.41 20.78
N GLY A 347 -11.79 -34.13 21.89
CA GLY A 347 -11.85 -35.58 21.94
C GLY A 347 -10.78 -36.23 21.04
N ARG A 348 -11.15 -37.19 20.23
CA ARG A 348 -10.20 -38.01 19.45
C ARG A 348 -9.35 -37.19 18.45
N GLN A 349 -9.80 -36.03 18.02
CA GLN A 349 -8.98 -35.18 17.13
C GLN A 349 -7.84 -34.53 17.90
N ALA A 350 -8.08 -34.07 19.12
CA ALA A 350 -7.04 -33.55 20.00
C ALA A 350 -6.02 -34.67 20.32
N ASP A 351 -6.47 -35.85 20.75
CA ASP A 351 -5.59 -36.99 21.04
C ASP A 351 -4.66 -37.34 19.86
N VAL A 352 -5.18 -37.35 18.64
CA VAL A 352 -4.39 -37.68 17.44
C VAL A 352 -3.41 -36.56 17.10
N PHE A 353 -3.78 -35.31 17.28
CA PHE A 353 -2.90 -34.18 17.07
C PHE A 353 -1.75 -34.19 18.07
N ASP A 354 -2.06 -34.34 19.36
CA ASP A 354 -1.08 -34.40 20.46
C ASP A 354 -0.07 -35.53 20.23
N PHE A 355 -0.55 -36.73 19.88
CA PHE A 355 0.34 -37.87 19.58
C PHE A 355 1.33 -37.57 18.45
N ILE A 356 0.88 -36.89 17.37
CA ILE A 356 1.74 -36.55 16.25
C ILE A 356 2.70 -35.41 16.63
N ALA A 357 2.22 -34.42 17.39
CA ALA A 357 3.00 -33.29 17.86
C ALA A 357 4.10 -33.72 18.84
N ASP A 358 3.76 -34.52 19.84
CA ASP A 358 4.71 -35.06 20.83
C ASP A 358 5.82 -35.88 20.15
N ARG A 359 5.44 -36.72 19.19
CA ARG A 359 6.41 -37.53 18.45
C ARG A 359 7.34 -36.68 17.57
N TRP A 360 6.80 -35.63 16.96
CA TRP A 360 7.61 -34.68 16.24
C TRP A 360 8.54 -33.89 17.14
N GLU A 361 8.06 -33.44 18.29
CA GLU A 361 8.87 -32.69 19.24
C GLU A 361 10.02 -33.55 19.79
N ALA A 362 9.72 -34.81 20.19
CA ALA A 362 10.70 -35.71 20.77
C ALA A 362 11.76 -36.21 19.78
N MET A 363 11.39 -36.48 18.53
CA MET A 363 12.23 -37.24 17.57
C MET A 363 12.41 -36.55 16.22
N GLN A 364 11.69 -35.45 15.90
CA GLN A 364 11.63 -34.81 14.59
C GLN A 364 11.23 -35.81 13.47
N MET A 365 10.46 -36.84 13.83
CA MET A 365 10.04 -37.88 12.90
C MET A 365 8.56 -37.74 12.56
N PRO A 366 8.22 -37.69 11.25
CA PRO A 366 6.82 -37.68 10.83
C PRO A 366 6.16 -39.05 11.10
N VAL A 367 4.87 -39.02 11.37
CA VAL A 367 4.08 -40.20 11.78
C VAL A 367 3.30 -40.76 10.59
N ALA A 368 3.33 -42.09 10.43
CA ALA A 368 2.52 -42.76 9.40
C ALA A 368 1.07 -43.00 9.88
N ILE A 369 0.11 -43.00 8.95
CA ILE A 369 -1.29 -43.30 9.28
C ILE A 369 -1.46 -44.64 9.99
N ASN A 370 -0.64 -45.64 9.64
CA ASN A 370 -0.68 -46.96 10.29
C ASN A 370 -0.21 -46.90 11.75
N GLU A 371 0.72 -46.01 12.09
CA GLU A 371 1.17 -45.80 13.47
C GLU A 371 0.06 -45.16 14.29
N VAL A 372 -0.65 -44.17 13.75
CA VAL A 372 -1.82 -43.59 14.38
C VAL A 372 -2.90 -44.66 14.62
N ALA A 373 -3.19 -45.47 13.61
CA ALA A 373 -4.16 -46.56 13.71
C ALA A 373 -3.81 -47.56 14.82
N SER A 374 -2.53 -47.97 14.89
CA SER A 374 -2.03 -48.91 15.92
C SER A 374 -2.05 -48.30 17.33
N HIS A 375 -1.57 -47.05 17.47
CA HIS A 375 -1.52 -46.39 18.77
C HIS A 375 -2.89 -46.25 19.43
N PHE A 376 -3.90 -45.87 18.62
CA PHE A 376 -5.27 -45.66 19.12
C PHE A 376 -6.17 -46.89 18.93
N SER A 377 -5.65 -48.02 18.53
CA SER A 377 -6.40 -49.28 18.28
C SER A 377 -7.61 -49.05 17.39
N MET A 378 -7.46 -48.25 16.32
CA MET A 378 -8.51 -47.90 15.40
C MET A 378 -8.27 -48.46 14.00
N ASP A 379 -9.36 -48.56 13.22
CA ASP A 379 -9.29 -48.90 11.80
C ASP A 379 -8.49 -47.83 11.01
N ARG A 380 -7.67 -48.31 10.04
CA ARG A 380 -6.85 -47.43 9.18
C ARG A 380 -7.65 -46.34 8.49
N ASN A 381 -8.87 -46.61 8.09
CA ASN A 381 -9.71 -45.61 7.41
C ASN A 381 -10.18 -44.52 8.39
N LYS A 382 -10.44 -44.91 9.66
CA LYS A 382 -10.75 -43.92 10.72
C LYS A 382 -9.53 -43.06 11.03
N ALA A 383 -8.35 -43.66 11.15
CA ALA A 383 -7.09 -42.93 11.36
C ALA A 383 -6.82 -41.95 10.18
N ASN A 384 -6.97 -42.43 8.95
CA ASN A 384 -6.81 -41.59 7.77
C ASN A 384 -7.78 -40.40 7.74
N ARG A 385 -9.06 -40.63 8.10
CA ARG A 385 -10.05 -39.52 8.17
C ARG A 385 -9.65 -38.50 9.23
N ALA A 386 -9.24 -38.92 10.41
CA ALA A 386 -8.83 -38.03 11.49
C ALA A 386 -7.61 -37.18 11.08
N VAL A 387 -6.55 -37.80 10.55
CA VAL A 387 -5.34 -37.12 10.08
C VAL A 387 -5.66 -36.15 8.95
N ARG A 388 -6.50 -36.55 7.97
CA ARG A 388 -6.89 -35.67 6.87
C ARG A 388 -7.79 -34.50 7.30
N GLN A 389 -8.54 -34.67 8.39
CA GLN A 389 -9.31 -33.55 8.97
C GLN A 389 -8.35 -32.54 9.63
N LEU A 390 -7.33 -32.99 10.35
CA LEU A 390 -6.30 -32.13 10.93
C LEU A 390 -5.46 -31.42 9.85
N GLU A 391 -5.13 -32.12 8.77
CA GLU A 391 -4.47 -31.50 7.61
C GLU A 391 -5.34 -30.40 6.97
N ARG A 392 -6.64 -30.65 6.77
CA ARG A 392 -7.57 -29.64 6.24
C ARG A 392 -7.77 -28.44 7.17
N LYS A 393 -7.65 -28.64 8.46
CA LYS A 393 -7.66 -27.57 9.47
C LYS A 393 -6.33 -26.78 9.48
N GLY A 394 -5.32 -27.19 8.71
CA GLY A 394 -4.01 -26.53 8.68
C GLY A 394 -3.11 -26.84 9.88
N LEU A 395 -3.41 -27.89 10.65
CA LEU A 395 -2.62 -28.30 11.82
C LEU A 395 -1.52 -29.29 11.46
N LEU A 396 -1.70 -30.06 10.39
CA LEU A 396 -0.74 -31.04 9.90
C LEU A 396 -0.35 -30.78 8.45
N ARG A 397 0.85 -31.18 8.09
CA ARG A 397 1.34 -31.24 6.70
C ARG A 397 1.77 -32.66 6.33
N GLN A 398 1.62 -33.01 5.06
CA GLN A 398 2.23 -34.21 4.53
C GLN A 398 3.75 -34.01 4.46
N ALA A 399 4.50 -34.86 5.14
CA ALA A 399 5.96 -34.77 5.24
C ALA A 399 6.70 -35.79 4.36
N GLY A 400 5.98 -36.66 3.64
CA GLY A 400 6.55 -37.66 2.74
C GLY A 400 5.74 -38.94 2.66
N THR A 401 6.39 -40.01 2.24
CA THR A 401 5.86 -41.39 2.20
C THR A 401 6.86 -42.36 2.79
N THR A 402 6.39 -43.44 3.39
CA THR A 402 7.26 -44.53 3.82
C THR A 402 7.92 -45.22 2.63
N ASP A 403 9.11 -45.82 2.86
CA ASP A 403 9.79 -46.60 1.82
C ASP A 403 8.94 -47.84 1.41
N PRO A 404 8.75 -48.12 0.12
CA PRO A 404 7.88 -49.19 -0.38
C PRO A 404 8.45 -50.61 -0.20
N THR A 405 9.61 -50.82 0.44
CA THR A 405 10.30 -52.10 0.56
C THR A 405 9.46 -53.23 1.17
N ASN A 406 8.39 -52.93 1.87
CA ASN A 406 7.50 -53.91 2.52
C ASN A 406 5.99 -53.65 2.34
N GLY A 407 5.57 -53.16 1.17
CA GLY A 407 4.14 -52.93 0.92
C GLY A 407 3.81 -51.61 0.22
N ARG A 408 2.51 -51.26 0.20
CA ARG A 408 2.10 -49.96 -0.37
C ARG A 408 2.62 -48.81 0.52
N PRO A 409 3.24 -47.77 -0.06
CA PRO A 409 3.74 -46.62 0.69
C PRO A 409 2.61 -45.98 1.52
N SER A 410 2.90 -45.63 2.75
CA SER A 410 1.98 -44.91 3.64
C SER A 410 2.38 -43.45 3.70
N LEU A 411 1.40 -42.56 3.71
CA LEU A 411 1.66 -41.13 3.86
C LEU A 411 2.15 -40.83 5.29
N LEU A 412 3.15 -39.98 5.36
CA LEU A 412 3.74 -39.47 6.59
C LEU A 412 3.23 -38.05 6.87
N PHE A 413 2.90 -37.75 8.12
CA PHE A 413 2.41 -36.47 8.56
C PHE A 413 3.26 -35.92 9.68
N ALA A 414 3.45 -34.60 9.68
CA ALA A 414 4.11 -33.84 10.73
C ALA A 414 3.23 -32.63 11.08
N PRO A 415 3.35 -32.07 12.31
CA PRO A 415 2.71 -30.83 12.64
C PRO A 415 3.13 -29.75 11.64
N LEU A 416 2.19 -28.90 11.27
CA LEU A 416 2.54 -27.63 10.65
C LEU A 416 3.05 -26.77 11.81
N SER A 417 4.37 -26.66 11.97
CA SER A 417 4.92 -25.78 13.01
C SER A 417 4.27 -24.41 12.87
N PRO A 418 3.72 -23.83 13.95
CA PRO A 418 3.37 -22.42 13.90
C PRO A 418 4.62 -21.70 13.40
N PRO A 419 4.50 -20.71 12.49
CA PRO A 419 5.65 -19.92 12.09
C PRO A 419 6.32 -19.49 13.39
N SER A 420 7.62 -19.76 13.51
CA SER A 420 8.39 -19.47 14.71
C SER A 420 7.98 -18.07 15.15
N LYS A 421 7.52 -17.93 16.39
CA LYS A 421 7.30 -16.61 16.99
C LYS A 421 8.63 -15.92 16.78
N GLY A 422 8.71 -15.09 15.74
CA GLY A 422 9.94 -14.38 15.44
C GLY A 422 10.35 -13.78 16.76
N VAL A 423 11.54 -14.10 17.21
CA VAL A 423 12.14 -13.43 18.36
C VAL A 423 12.17 -11.99 17.93
N VAL A 424 11.16 -11.26 18.38
CA VAL A 424 11.12 -9.81 18.27
C VAL A 424 12.35 -9.38 19.07
N GLN A 425 13.46 -9.18 18.37
CA GLN A 425 14.47 -8.33 18.91
C GLN A 425 13.77 -7.00 19.07
N THR A 426 13.31 -6.76 20.27
CA THR A 426 12.92 -5.47 20.77
C THR A 426 14.16 -4.60 20.56
N GLN A 427 14.27 -3.97 19.40
CA GLN A 427 15.09 -2.79 19.28
C GLN A 427 14.34 -1.75 20.12
N GLN A 428 14.55 -1.84 21.44
CA GLN A 428 14.45 -0.69 22.29
C GLN A 428 15.43 0.29 21.70
N THR A 429 14.91 1.27 20.99
CA THR A 429 15.60 2.52 20.76
C THR A 429 15.96 2.99 22.16
N GLU A 430 17.22 2.80 22.57
CA GLU A 430 17.74 3.43 23.78
C GLU A 430 17.46 4.92 23.62
N GLN A 431 16.50 5.39 24.35
CA GLN A 431 16.29 6.82 24.55
C GLN A 431 17.54 7.34 25.22
N THR A 432 18.42 7.91 24.42
CA THR A 432 19.55 8.67 24.91
C THR A 432 19.00 9.80 25.77
N PRO A 433 19.37 9.91 27.06
CA PRO A 433 18.86 10.98 27.91
C PRO A 433 19.25 12.33 27.30
N HIS A 434 18.32 13.25 27.26
CA HIS A 434 18.49 14.64 26.84
C HIS A 434 19.82 15.21 27.35
N ALA A 435 20.81 15.32 26.48
CA ALA A 435 21.98 16.13 26.72
C ALA A 435 21.56 17.61 26.68
N ARG A 436 21.65 18.23 27.84
CA ARG A 436 21.43 19.65 28.12
C ARG A 436 22.39 20.45 27.23
N ILE A 437 21.87 21.08 26.17
CA ILE A 437 22.64 22.01 25.36
C ILE A 437 22.81 23.31 26.16
N GLU A 438 23.97 23.49 26.74
CA GLU A 438 24.41 24.77 27.26
C GLU A 438 24.71 25.72 26.09
N LYS A 439 24.04 26.86 26.13
CA LYS A 439 24.25 27.99 25.26
C LYS A 439 25.72 28.48 25.43
N ARG A 440 26.51 28.45 24.37
CA ARG A 440 27.68 29.31 24.24
C ARG A 440 27.55 30.22 23.03
N GLY A 441 27.79 31.48 23.32
CA GLY A 441 27.50 32.71 22.65
C GLY A 441 28.02 32.86 21.22
N LEU A 442 27.36 33.78 20.62
CA LEU A 442 27.63 34.46 19.36
C LEU A 442 29.03 35.07 19.25
N SER A 443 29.65 34.98 18.08
CA SER A 443 30.22 36.18 17.46
C SER A 443 30.50 35.94 15.96
N PRO A 444 30.42 37.02 15.14
CA PRO A 444 30.35 36.93 13.69
C PRO A 444 31.68 37.30 13.03
N PHE A 445 31.79 37.14 11.72
CA PHE A 445 32.60 37.82 10.70
C PHE A 445 33.25 36.86 9.71
N SER A 446 32.70 36.82 8.56
CA SER A 446 33.15 37.33 7.24
C SER A 446 34.36 36.71 6.55
N PRO A 447 34.45 36.87 5.24
CA PRO A 447 34.83 35.82 4.30
C PRO A 447 36.26 36.03 3.77
N LEU A 448 36.87 34.99 3.30
CA LEU A 448 37.91 35.14 2.27
C LEU A 448 38.15 33.87 1.45
N SER A 449 38.17 34.09 0.23
CA SER A 449 38.45 33.37 -0.98
C SER A 449 39.80 32.63 -1.06
N HIS A 450 39.79 31.69 -2.00
CA HIS A 450 40.93 31.13 -2.78
C HIS A 450 41.81 30.07 -2.14
N MET A 451 41.86 28.87 -2.67
CA MET A 451 42.72 28.37 -3.71
C MET A 451 42.64 26.86 -3.84
N LEU A 452 42.39 26.42 -5.03
CA LEU A 452 42.97 25.31 -5.80
C LEU A 452 43.82 24.26 -5.04
N GLY A 453 43.43 23.00 -5.25
CA GLY A 453 44.33 21.88 -5.02
C GLY A 453 43.64 20.53 -5.08
N GLY A 454 43.80 19.83 -6.18
CA GLY A 454 43.21 18.55 -6.52
C GLY A 454 43.57 17.41 -5.56
N GLY A 455 42.68 16.43 -5.55
CA GLY A 455 42.88 15.18 -4.85
C GLY A 455 41.59 14.36 -4.90
N SER A 456 41.42 13.66 -6.01
CA SER A 456 40.38 12.65 -6.13
C SER A 456 40.67 11.51 -5.16
N ALA A 457 39.79 11.30 -4.20
CA ALA A 457 39.65 10.03 -3.52
C ALA A 457 38.18 9.67 -3.50
N SER A 458 37.77 8.88 -4.48
CA SER A 458 36.50 8.17 -4.61
C SER A 458 36.39 7.20 -3.45
N ALA A 459 35.56 7.53 -2.48
CA ALA A 459 35.07 6.55 -1.51
C ALA A 459 33.92 5.80 -2.19
N THR A 460 34.24 4.68 -2.82
CA THR A 460 33.28 3.70 -3.31
C THR A 460 32.61 3.00 -2.13
N ASN A 461 31.32 3.26 -1.94
CA ASN A 461 30.46 2.36 -1.19
C ASN A 461 30.57 0.94 -1.78
N PRO A 462 30.72 -0.10 -0.96
CA PRO A 462 30.65 -1.47 -1.46
C PRO A 462 29.19 -1.81 -1.80
N LEU A 463 28.80 -1.52 -3.02
CA LEU A 463 27.66 -2.20 -3.66
C LEU A 463 27.98 -3.70 -3.62
N CYS A 464 27.12 -4.50 -2.98
CA CYS A 464 27.08 -5.95 -3.15
C CYS A 464 26.93 -6.25 -4.65
N HIS A 465 28.06 -6.39 -5.33
CA HIS A 465 28.10 -6.96 -6.66
C HIS A 465 27.82 -8.46 -6.52
N THR A 466 26.62 -8.92 -6.84
CA THR A 466 26.43 -10.30 -7.24
C THR A 466 27.30 -10.52 -8.47
N PRO A 467 28.33 -11.37 -8.43
CA PRO A 467 29.13 -11.64 -9.60
C PRO A 467 28.21 -12.23 -10.67
N SER A 468 28.39 -11.85 -11.93
CA SER A 468 27.73 -12.48 -13.06
C SER A 468 28.28 -13.90 -13.21
N VAL A 469 27.70 -14.84 -12.50
CA VAL A 469 28.09 -16.25 -12.53
C VAL A 469 27.22 -16.96 -13.56
N GLU A 470 27.85 -17.71 -14.48
CA GLU A 470 27.11 -18.43 -15.51
C GLU A 470 26.18 -19.50 -14.92
N PRO A 471 25.01 -19.75 -15.54
CA PRO A 471 24.15 -20.86 -15.17
C PRO A 471 24.95 -22.17 -15.22
N ASN A 472 24.76 -23.05 -14.23
CA ASN A 472 25.49 -24.30 -14.03
C ASN A 472 26.97 -24.19 -13.64
N ALA A 473 27.45 -23.02 -13.21
CA ALA A 473 28.77 -22.92 -12.60
C ALA A 473 28.89 -23.86 -11.40
N SER A 474 30.10 -24.39 -11.20
CA SER A 474 30.40 -25.22 -10.01
C SER A 474 30.48 -24.31 -8.78
N VAL A 475 29.85 -24.70 -7.70
CA VAL A 475 29.83 -23.93 -6.44
C VAL A 475 30.05 -24.85 -5.24
N GLU A 476 30.50 -24.28 -4.15
CA GLU A 476 30.58 -24.93 -2.84
C GLU A 476 29.38 -24.56 -1.99
N LEU A 477 28.84 -25.52 -1.25
CA LEU A 477 27.71 -25.35 -0.35
C LEU A 477 28.14 -25.58 1.10
N LEU A 478 27.84 -24.62 1.98
CA LEU A 478 28.08 -24.72 3.41
C LEU A 478 27.20 -25.83 4.01
N GLN A 479 27.83 -26.75 4.75
CA GLN A 479 27.15 -27.85 5.44
C GLN A 479 26.83 -27.46 6.91
N PRO A 480 25.90 -28.15 7.57
CA PRO A 480 25.55 -27.89 8.97
C PRO A 480 26.72 -27.99 9.97
N ASP A 481 27.77 -28.73 9.62
CA ASP A 481 29.00 -28.87 10.40
C ASP A 481 30.02 -27.75 10.18
N GLY A 482 29.67 -26.76 9.35
CA GLY A 482 30.55 -25.65 9.00
C GLY A 482 31.55 -25.95 7.87
N SER A 483 31.56 -27.15 7.31
CA SER A 483 32.41 -27.50 6.18
C SER A 483 31.80 -27.07 4.83
N TRP A 484 32.65 -26.91 3.80
CA TRP A 484 32.22 -26.59 2.44
C TRP A 484 32.22 -27.84 1.57
N ALA A 485 31.09 -28.14 0.93
CA ALA A 485 30.92 -29.30 0.06
C ALA A 485 30.95 -28.90 -1.42
N ASN A 486 31.85 -29.54 -2.17
CA ASN A 486 32.00 -29.38 -3.62
C ASN A 486 30.97 -30.20 -4.43
N GLY A 487 30.94 -29.97 -5.73
CA GLY A 487 30.15 -30.76 -6.67
C GLY A 487 28.70 -30.30 -6.84
N TRP A 488 28.35 -29.13 -6.34
CA TRP A 488 27.08 -28.50 -6.59
C TRP A 488 27.14 -27.63 -7.86
N LYS A 489 26.00 -27.49 -8.53
CA LYS A 489 25.81 -26.64 -9.71
C LYS A 489 24.83 -25.54 -9.39
N LEU A 490 25.14 -24.34 -9.84
CA LEU A 490 24.27 -23.18 -9.66
C LEU A 490 23.11 -23.21 -10.65
N HIS A 491 21.90 -23.02 -10.15
CA HIS A 491 20.74 -22.69 -10.96
C HIS A 491 20.31 -21.27 -10.62
N MET A 492 20.53 -20.34 -11.53
CA MET A 492 20.12 -18.94 -11.32
C MET A 492 18.64 -18.79 -11.66
N ASP A 493 17.86 -18.40 -10.66
CA ASP A 493 16.60 -17.70 -10.89
C ASP A 493 16.90 -16.20 -10.81
N THR A 494 16.80 -15.51 -11.94
CA THR A 494 17.20 -14.11 -12.11
C THR A 494 16.31 -13.11 -11.39
N THR A 495 15.31 -13.58 -10.63
CA THR A 495 14.28 -12.73 -10.02
C THR A 495 14.31 -12.69 -8.49
N SER A 496 15.09 -13.52 -7.83
CA SER A 496 15.21 -13.50 -6.36
C SER A 496 16.68 -13.54 -5.93
N HIS A 497 17.03 -12.83 -4.85
CA HIS A 497 18.35 -12.92 -4.23
C HIS A 497 18.65 -14.31 -3.62
N ALA A 498 17.72 -15.26 -3.73
CA ALA A 498 17.86 -16.60 -3.23
C ALA A 498 18.44 -17.52 -4.32
N VAL A 499 19.54 -18.14 -4.00
CA VAL A 499 20.28 -19.07 -4.86
C VAL A 499 19.70 -20.47 -4.76
N THR A 500 19.56 -21.14 -5.86
CA THR A 500 19.25 -22.57 -5.92
C THR A 500 20.46 -23.33 -6.44
N VAL A 501 20.87 -24.39 -5.74
CA VAL A 501 21.93 -25.28 -6.15
C VAL A 501 21.42 -26.70 -6.33
N TRP A 502 22.04 -27.46 -7.22
CA TRP A 502 21.68 -28.85 -7.46
C TRP A 502 22.90 -29.73 -7.69
N ARG A 503 22.79 -31.01 -7.39
CA ARG A 503 23.76 -32.05 -7.75
C ARG A 503 23.04 -33.37 -8.01
N LEU A 504 23.71 -34.31 -8.63
CA LEU A 504 23.26 -35.70 -8.68
C LEU A 504 23.89 -36.48 -7.53
N ASP A 505 23.11 -37.34 -6.87
CA ASP A 505 23.63 -38.29 -5.88
C ASP A 505 24.35 -39.48 -6.58
N GLN A 506 24.90 -40.40 -5.79
CA GLN A 506 25.58 -41.59 -6.31
C GLN A 506 24.68 -42.52 -7.13
N GLY A 507 23.36 -42.37 -7.01
CA GLY A 507 22.35 -43.12 -7.79
C GLY A 507 21.79 -42.32 -8.97
N GLY A 508 22.36 -41.16 -9.33
CA GLY A 508 21.90 -40.31 -10.44
C GLY A 508 20.62 -39.53 -10.17
N ARG A 509 20.17 -39.42 -8.92
CA ARG A 509 18.97 -38.65 -8.56
C ARG A 509 19.34 -37.17 -8.33
N LEU A 510 18.50 -36.29 -8.81
CA LEU A 510 18.67 -34.84 -8.64
C LEU A 510 18.36 -34.42 -7.20
N ILE A 511 19.38 -33.90 -6.51
CA ILE A 511 19.22 -33.23 -5.23
C ILE A 511 19.23 -31.70 -5.47
N LYS A 512 18.21 -30.98 -5.00
CA LYS A 512 18.07 -29.54 -5.16
C LYS A 512 17.92 -28.88 -3.80
N ARG A 513 18.64 -27.76 -3.57
CA ARG A 513 18.49 -26.88 -2.40
C ARG A 513 18.24 -25.47 -2.87
N SER A 514 17.18 -24.85 -2.37
CA SER A 514 16.74 -23.50 -2.73
C SER A 514 16.69 -22.59 -1.49
N GLY A 515 16.62 -21.27 -1.69
CA GLY A 515 16.55 -20.31 -0.60
C GLY A 515 17.90 -20.03 0.07
N LEU A 516 19.00 -20.38 -0.59
CA LEU A 516 20.35 -20.16 -0.09
C LEU A 516 20.80 -18.73 -0.40
N ARG A 517 21.69 -18.18 0.44
CA ARG A 517 22.27 -16.84 0.27
C ARG A 517 23.65 -16.94 -0.35
N TRP A 518 23.91 -16.11 -1.35
CA TRP A 518 25.22 -16.00 -1.94
C TRP A 518 26.25 -15.48 -0.93
N ASP A 519 27.48 -15.97 -1.02
CA ASP A 519 28.62 -15.66 -0.12
C ASP A 519 28.46 -16.07 1.36
N ILE A 520 27.29 -16.54 1.76
CA ILE A 520 27.04 -17.06 3.12
C ILE A 520 26.89 -18.58 3.07
N ASP A 521 25.96 -19.06 2.26
CA ASP A 521 25.59 -20.48 2.17
C ASP A 521 26.22 -21.14 0.91
N VAL A 522 26.57 -20.34 -0.10
CA VAL A 522 27.13 -20.75 -1.40
C VAL A 522 28.24 -19.81 -1.82
N ARG A 523 29.35 -20.36 -2.32
CA ARG A 523 30.48 -19.60 -2.88
C ARG A 523 31.06 -20.27 -4.13
N LEU A 524 31.88 -19.52 -4.89
CA LEU A 524 32.73 -20.12 -5.92
C LEU A 524 33.86 -20.91 -5.27
N PRO A 525 34.30 -22.01 -5.90
CA PRO A 525 35.42 -22.83 -5.42
C PRO A 525 36.73 -22.07 -5.31
#